data_94f073e526b33d502ffc399c58881b14
#
_entry.id   94f073e526b33d502ffc399c58881b14
#
_cell.length_a   1.000
_cell.length_b   1.000
_cell.length_c   1.000
_cell.angle_alpha   90.00
_cell.angle_beta   90.00
_cell.angle_gamma   90.00
#
_symmetry.space_group_name_H-M   'P 1'
#
loop_
_entity.id
_entity.type
_entity.pdbx_description
1 polymer ?
#
loop_
_entity_poly.entity_id
_entity_poly.type
_entity_poly.pdbx_seq_one_letter_code
_entity_poly.pdbx_strand_id
1 'polypeptide(L)'
;MLDLTGKVAIVTGGSRGIGRAVSLMLARQGANVAFIDRTACLVDDHTKGDVEAMGRRSVCVGGDVTDPDSCAATVEETLREFGRVDILVNNAGITRDDLAMRMTDEAWAQVITTNLTGSFYMARAVLRPMIKQRSGRIINMSSVSGQMGNAGQANYSASKAGLIGLTKALAREVASRGITVNAVAPGFVTTELTNSLPDRVKEGIMAATPLGRFASADEIAAAVTFLASDEAAYITGQVLGVDGGLAMM
;
A
#
# COMPACT_ATOMS: atom_id res chain seq x y z
N MET A 1 -13.01 18.61 1.92
CA MET A 1 -11.70 18.36 1.24
C MET A 1 -10.86 17.60 2.24
N LEU A 2 -10.28 16.49 1.85
CA LEU A 2 -9.48 15.66 2.78
C LEU A 2 -8.23 16.45 3.18
N ASP A 3 -8.13 16.89 4.43
CA ASP A 3 -7.00 17.70 4.92
C ASP A 3 -6.04 16.83 5.73
N LEU A 4 -4.81 16.71 5.24
CA LEU A 4 -3.73 15.97 5.90
C LEU A 4 -2.60 16.90 6.36
N THR A 5 -2.88 18.21 6.48
CA THR A 5 -1.89 19.20 6.92
C THR A 5 -1.34 18.82 8.30
N GLY A 6 0.00 18.79 8.40
CA GLY A 6 0.71 18.40 9.62
C GLY A 6 0.76 16.90 9.90
N LYS A 7 0.16 16.05 9.07
CA LYS A 7 0.30 14.58 9.15
C LYS A 7 1.60 14.13 8.48
N VAL A 8 2.08 12.97 8.89
CA VAL A 8 3.27 12.31 8.34
C VAL A 8 2.89 10.91 7.89
N ALA A 9 3.14 10.61 6.63
CA ALA A 9 2.86 9.32 6.02
C ALA A 9 4.16 8.55 5.72
N ILE A 10 4.12 7.24 5.94
CA ILE A 10 5.10 6.29 5.41
C ILE A 10 4.42 5.48 4.32
N VAL A 11 5.03 5.44 3.12
CA VAL A 11 4.54 4.63 1.98
C VAL A 11 5.61 3.62 1.59
N THR A 12 5.31 2.32 1.68
CA THR A 12 6.26 1.31 1.22
C THR A 12 6.17 1.15 -0.30
N GLY A 13 7.32 1.12 -0.99
CA GLY A 13 7.37 1.14 -2.45
C GLY A 13 6.77 2.43 -3.03
N GLY A 14 7.05 3.57 -2.39
CA GLY A 14 6.44 4.87 -2.70
C GLY A 14 7.00 5.57 -3.94
N SER A 15 8.00 5.00 -4.62
CA SER A 15 8.74 5.66 -5.71
C SER A 15 8.14 5.47 -7.10
N ARG A 16 7.24 4.51 -7.31
CA ARG A 16 6.65 4.20 -8.62
C ARG A 16 5.22 3.66 -8.53
N GLY A 17 4.55 3.63 -9.67
CA GLY A 17 3.22 3.05 -9.82
C GLY A 17 2.20 3.61 -8.84
N ILE A 18 1.42 2.72 -8.22
CA ILE A 18 0.39 3.09 -7.23
C ILE A 18 1.03 3.77 -6.01
N GLY A 19 2.17 3.26 -5.52
CA GLY A 19 2.85 3.85 -4.35
C GLY A 19 3.25 5.31 -4.59
N ARG A 20 3.77 5.64 -5.78
CA ARG A 20 4.07 7.03 -6.14
C ARG A 20 2.81 7.89 -6.20
N ALA A 21 1.76 7.42 -6.86
CA ALA A 21 0.49 8.15 -6.93
C ALA A 21 -0.07 8.42 -5.52
N VAL A 22 0.02 7.45 -4.61
CA VAL A 22 -0.36 7.60 -3.20
C VAL A 22 0.51 8.65 -2.52
N SER A 23 1.84 8.57 -2.64
CA SER A 23 2.78 9.54 -2.05
C SER A 23 2.46 10.97 -2.49
N LEU A 24 2.25 11.17 -3.78
CA LEU A 24 1.89 12.49 -4.34
C LEU A 24 0.51 12.96 -3.91
N MET A 25 -0.49 12.08 -3.85
CA MET A 25 -1.84 12.45 -3.44
C MET A 25 -1.87 12.86 -1.96
N LEU A 26 -1.20 12.12 -1.07
CA LEU A 26 -1.06 12.47 0.34
C LEU A 26 -0.35 13.82 0.52
N ALA A 27 0.71 14.08 -0.27
CA ALA A 27 1.40 15.37 -0.26
C ALA A 27 0.52 16.53 -0.75
N ARG A 28 -0.27 16.34 -1.81
CA ARG A 28 -1.25 17.33 -2.30
C ARG A 28 -2.29 17.69 -1.23
N GLN A 29 -2.64 16.75 -0.36
CA GLN A 29 -3.56 16.98 0.76
C GLN A 29 -2.87 17.51 2.02
N GLY A 30 -1.57 17.77 1.98
CA GLY A 30 -0.84 18.47 3.04
C GLY A 30 0.08 17.62 3.90
N ALA A 31 0.17 16.29 3.67
CA ALA A 31 1.05 15.42 4.42
C ALA A 31 2.52 15.58 4.02
N ASN A 32 3.43 15.42 5.00
CA ASN A 32 4.81 15.10 4.72
C ASN A 32 4.93 13.59 4.46
N VAL A 33 5.85 13.17 3.59
CA VAL A 33 5.93 11.79 3.12
C VAL A 33 7.32 11.20 3.31
N ALA A 34 7.39 10.10 4.06
CA ALA A 34 8.53 9.19 4.05
C ALA A 34 8.19 8.00 3.16
N PHE A 35 9.15 7.44 2.46
CA PHE A 35 8.94 6.19 1.77
C PHE A 35 10.20 5.31 1.83
N ILE A 36 9.97 4.00 1.90
CA ILE A 36 11.02 2.99 1.83
C ILE A 36 11.00 2.35 0.44
N ASP A 37 12.17 2.29 -0.19
CA ASP A 37 12.37 1.61 -1.46
C ASP A 37 13.76 1.00 -1.52
N ARG A 38 13.92 -0.11 -2.23
CA ARG A 38 15.21 -0.81 -2.35
C ARG A 38 16.20 -0.09 -3.24
N THR A 39 15.73 0.62 -4.24
CA THR A 39 16.56 1.17 -5.33
C THR A 39 16.37 2.66 -5.56
N ALA A 40 15.19 3.21 -5.36
CA ALA A 40 14.89 4.59 -5.71
C ALA A 40 15.69 5.62 -4.89
N CYS A 41 16.01 5.31 -3.63
CA CYS A 41 16.81 6.20 -2.79
C CYS A 41 18.30 6.25 -3.20
N LEU A 42 18.73 5.37 -4.11
CA LEU A 42 20.09 5.30 -4.64
C LEU A 42 20.21 5.95 -6.02
N VAL A 43 19.11 6.19 -6.69
CA VAL A 43 19.05 6.76 -8.04
C VAL A 43 18.05 7.93 -7.98
N ASP A 44 18.29 8.98 -8.73
CA ASP A 44 17.52 10.24 -8.80
C ASP A 44 16.01 10.02 -8.60
N ASP A 45 15.52 10.34 -7.38
CA ASP A 45 14.16 10.03 -6.98
C ASP A 45 13.22 11.19 -7.28
N HIS A 46 12.61 11.14 -8.45
CA HIS A 46 11.62 12.12 -8.87
C HIS A 46 10.46 12.27 -7.87
N THR A 47 10.08 11.22 -7.12
CA THR A 47 8.95 11.29 -6.17
C THR A 47 9.25 12.25 -5.02
N LYS A 48 10.48 12.22 -4.49
CA LYS A 48 10.91 13.13 -3.42
C LYS A 48 10.86 14.57 -3.92
N GLY A 49 11.46 14.85 -5.09
CA GLY A 49 11.45 16.19 -5.69
C GLY A 49 10.03 16.72 -5.97
N ASP A 50 9.14 15.86 -6.46
CA ASP A 50 7.74 16.23 -6.72
C ASP A 50 6.96 16.56 -5.42
N VAL A 51 7.19 15.80 -4.33
CA VAL A 51 6.61 16.11 -3.01
C VAL A 51 7.13 17.45 -2.48
N GLU A 52 8.44 17.69 -2.60
CA GLU A 52 9.07 18.95 -2.17
C GLU A 52 8.58 20.14 -2.99
N ALA A 53 8.35 19.97 -4.29
CA ALA A 53 7.77 20.99 -5.17
C ALA A 53 6.34 21.40 -4.77
N MET A 54 5.61 20.54 -4.05
CA MET A 54 4.30 20.85 -3.45
C MET A 54 4.41 21.58 -2.09
N GLY A 55 5.63 21.95 -1.67
CA GLY A 55 5.88 22.58 -0.37
C GLY A 55 5.75 21.63 0.82
N ARG A 56 5.89 20.32 0.61
CA ARG A 56 5.91 19.30 1.67
C ARG A 56 7.33 18.77 1.84
N ARG A 57 7.63 18.29 3.05
CA ARG A 57 8.93 17.64 3.30
C ARG A 57 8.85 16.17 2.91
N SER A 58 9.93 15.62 2.36
CA SER A 58 10.00 14.22 2.00
C SER A 58 11.35 13.60 2.37
N VAL A 59 11.33 12.34 2.78
CA VAL A 59 12.52 11.52 3.01
C VAL A 59 12.37 10.17 2.34
N CYS A 60 13.41 9.76 1.60
CA CYS A 60 13.53 8.42 1.05
C CYS A 60 14.49 7.60 1.90
N VAL A 61 14.03 6.46 2.39
CA VAL A 61 14.86 5.54 3.17
C VAL A 61 15.16 4.31 2.30
N GLY A 62 16.45 4.07 2.04
CA GLY A 62 16.88 2.86 1.35
C GLY A 62 16.71 1.64 2.26
N GLY A 63 15.95 0.63 1.83
CA GLY A 63 15.73 -0.57 2.63
C GLY A 63 14.79 -1.58 1.99
N ASP A 64 14.73 -2.76 2.59
CA ASP A 64 13.87 -3.85 2.15
C ASP A 64 12.81 -4.16 3.22
N VAL A 65 11.53 -4.16 2.83
CA VAL A 65 10.43 -4.50 3.74
C VAL A 65 10.48 -5.94 4.25
N THR A 66 11.25 -6.81 3.60
CA THR A 66 11.45 -8.20 4.05
C THR A 66 12.42 -8.31 5.23
N ASP A 67 13.16 -7.23 5.53
CA ASP A 67 14.06 -7.12 6.66
C ASP A 67 13.41 -6.28 7.78
N PRO A 68 13.16 -6.88 8.96
CA PRO A 68 12.55 -6.18 10.08
C PRO A 68 13.40 -5.01 10.60
N ASP A 69 14.72 -5.07 10.49
CA ASP A 69 15.61 -4.00 10.94
C ASP A 69 15.52 -2.80 9.98
N SER A 70 15.44 -3.03 8.67
CA SER A 70 15.14 -1.97 7.69
C SER A 70 13.80 -1.29 7.95
N CYS A 71 12.78 -2.07 8.33
CA CYS A 71 11.47 -1.52 8.69
C CYS A 71 11.56 -0.64 9.95
N ALA A 72 12.26 -1.09 10.98
CA ALA A 72 12.47 -0.31 12.21
C ALA A 72 13.25 0.98 11.93
N ALA A 73 14.35 0.90 11.18
CA ALA A 73 15.16 2.04 10.79
C ALA A 73 14.36 3.08 9.98
N THR A 74 13.44 2.64 9.10
CA THR A 74 12.56 3.54 8.36
C THR A 74 11.67 4.35 9.29
N VAL A 75 11.10 3.73 10.31
CA VAL A 75 10.23 4.41 11.29
C VAL A 75 11.06 5.35 12.17
N GLU A 76 12.25 4.93 12.61
CA GLU A 76 13.18 5.77 13.40
C GLU A 76 13.59 7.01 12.61
N GLU A 77 13.97 6.85 11.35
CA GLU A 77 14.33 7.94 10.46
C GLU A 77 13.16 8.91 10.26
N THR A 78 11.95 8.38 10.04
CA THR A 78 10.74 9.20 9.91
C THR A 78 10.46 10.00 11.19
N LEU A 79 10.61 9.37 12.37
CA LEU A 79 10.45 10.05 13.65
C LEU A 79 11.53 11.11 13.89
N ARG A 80 12.77 10.84 13.48
CA ARG A 80 13.88 11.81 13.57
C ARG A 80 13.60 13.04 12.72
N GLU A 81 13.12 12.83 11.50
CA GLU A 81 12.92 13.89 10.52
C GLU A 81 11.65 14.72 10.81
N PHE A 82 10.56 14.06 11.21
CA PHE A 82 9.24 14.70 11.31
C PHE A 82 8.65 14.72 12.73
N GLY A 83 9.21 13.96 13.66
CA GLY A 83 8.75 13.89 15.05
C GLY A 83 7.52 13.01 15.28
N ARG A 84 6.88 12.48 14.22
CA ARG A 84 5.65 11.68 14.30
C ARG A 84 5.47 10.75 13.11
N VAL A 85 4.56 9.77 13.25
CA VAL A 85 4.06 8.93 12.16
C VAL A 85 2.55 8.81 12.32
N ASP A 86 1.78 9.30 11.35
CA ASP A 86 0.31 9.29 11.39
C ASP A 86 -0.31 8.26 10.47
N ILE A 87 0.32 8.01 9.33
CA ILE A 87 -0.22 7.19 8.26
C ILE A 87 0.85 6.17 7.84
N LEU A 88 0.46 4.89 7.73
CA LEU A 88 1.23 3.86 7.07
C LEU A 88 0.44 3.32 5.89
N VAL A 89 1.05 3.32 4.70
CA VAL A 89 0.52 2.64 3.52
C VAL A 89 1.45 1.48 3.16
N ASN A 90 1.02 0.25 3.44
CA ASN A 90 1.69 -0.97 3.05
C ASN A 90 1.37 -1.26 1.58
N ASN A 91 2.16 -0.68 0.66
CA ASN A 91 1.97 -0.83 -0.77
C ASN A 91 3.03 -1.72 -1.44
N ALA A 92 4.23 -1.84 -0.89
CA ALA A 92 5.27 -2.68 -1.46
C ALA A 92 4.77 -4.10 -1.73
N GLY A 93 5.04 -4.60 -2.92
CA GLY A 93 4.60 -5.93 -3.32
C GLY A 93 5.19 -6.35 -4.66
N ILE A 94 5.25 -7.66 -4.85
CA ILE A 94 5.73 -8.31 -6.06
C ILE A 94 4.74 -9.40 -6.51
N THR A 95 4.83 -9.80 -7.76
CA THR A 95 4.22 -11.01 -8.30
C THR A 95 5.31 -11.98 -8.80
N ARG A 96 5.03 -13.27 -8.73
CA ARG A 96 5.80 -14.36 -9.34
C ARG A 96 4.80 -15.39 -9.80
N ASP A 97 4.18 -15.08 -10.94
CA ASP A 97 3.02 -15.81 -11.44
C ASP A 97 3.46 -17.11 -12.13
N ASP A 98 2.88 -18.22 -11.73
CA ASP A 98 2.94 -19.53 -12.42
C ASP A 98 1.78 -20.40 -11.92
N LEU A 99 1.43 -21.44 -12.71
CA LEU A 99 0.46 -22.42 -12.25
C LEU A 99 0.96 -23.13 -11.00
N ALA A 100 0.06 -23.44 -10.06
CA ALA A 100 0.42 -24.01 -8.77
C ALA A 100 1.30 -25.25 -8.87
N MET A 101 1.07 -26.10 -9.89
CA MET A 101 1.88 -27.32 -10.12
C MET A 101 3.31 -27.04 -10.61
N ARG A 102 3.63 -25.84 -11.04
CA ARG A 102 4.96 -25.41 -11.52
C ARG A 102 5.59 -24.33 -10.64
N MET A 103 4.82 -23.75 -9.75
CA MET A 103 5.30 -22.69 -8.85
C MET A 103 6.39 -23.24 -7.93
N THR A 104 7.56 -22.61 -7.94
CA THR A 104 8.66 -23.00 -7.06
C THR A 104 8.43 -22.50 -5.62
N ASP A 105 9.05 -23.20 -4.66
CA ASP A 105 8.99 -22.80 -3.25
C ASP A 105 9.59 -21.39 -3.04
N GLU A 106 10.62 -21.05 -3.82
CA GLU A 106 11.26 -19.73 -3.77
C GLU A 106 10.32 -18.63 -4.26
N ALA A 107 9.60 -18.87 -5.38
CA ALA A 107 8.61 -17.93 -5.90
C ALA A 107 7.46 -17.71 -4.90
N TRP A 108 6.99 -18.78 -4.26
CA TRP A 108 6.03 -18.71 -3.18
C TRP A 108 6.55 -17.89 -2.01
N ALA A 109 7.72 -18.27 -1.48
CA ALA A 109 8.32 -17.62 -0.31
C ALA A 109 8.60 -16.13 -0.54
N GLN A 110 9.14 -15.76 -1.71
CA GLN A 110 9.41 -14.36 -2.06
C GLN A 110 8.14 -13.50 -2.02
N VAL A 111 7.03 -13.99 -2.59
CA VAL A 111 5.77 -13.24 -2.64
C VAL A 111 5.16 -13.12 -1.25
N ILE A 112 5.10 -14.21 -0.48
CA ILE A 112 4.56 -14.17 0.90
C ILE A 112 5.41 -13.27 1.77
N THR A 113 6.73 -13.39 1.72
CA THR A 113 7.65 -12.60 2.55
C THR A 113 7.55 -11.11 2.22
N THR A 114 7.53 -10.74 0.95
CA THR A 114 7.45 -9.34 0.55
C THR A 114 6.07 -8.75 0.86
N ASN A 115 5.01 -9.38 0.36
CA ASN A 115 3.68 -8.77 0.35
C ASN A 115 3.00 -8.82 1.73
N LEU A 116 3.15 -9.94 2.46
CA LEU A 116 2.44 -10.16 3.72
C LEU A 116 3.34 -9.94 4.93
N THR A 117 4.48 -10.63 4.99
CA THR A 117 5.38 -10.53 6.15
C THR A 117 5.98 -9.13 6.25
N GLY A 118 6.40 -8.52 5.14
CA GLY A 118 6.91 -7.14 5.11
C GLY A 118 5.88 -6.12 5.57
N SER A 119 4.62 -6.28 5.15
CA SER A 119 3.52 -5.44 5.63
C SER A 119 3.28 -5.58 7.14
N PHE A 120 3.42 -6.80 7.68
CA PHE A 120 3.38 -7.04 9.13
C PHE A 120 4.55 -6.36 9.84
N TYR A 121 5.77 -6.45 9.32
CA TYR A 121 6.94 -5.81 9.93
C TYR A 121 6.78 -4.28 10.00
N MET A 122 6.38 -3.66 8.91
CA MET A 122 6.11 -2.21 8.88
C MET A 122 4.97 -1.82 9.83
N ALA A 123 3.85 -2.57 9.82
CA ALA A 123 2.76 -2.33 10.75
C ALA A 123 3.23 -2.40 12.20
N ARG A 124 3.96 -3.47 12.58
CA ARG A 124 4.53 -3.65 13.92
C ARG A 124 5.46 -2.49 14.32
N ALA A 125 6.28 -2.00 13.40
CA ALA A 125 7.22 -0.92 13.67
C ALA A 125 6.49 0.42 13.98
N VAL A 126 5.40 0.75 13.28
CA VAL A 126 4.65 1.99 13.52
C VAL A 126 3.69 1.92 14.71
N LEU A 127 3.32 0.72 15.19
CA LEU A 127 2.33 0.60 16.27
C LEU A 127 2.76 1.30 17.54
N ARG A 128 4.03 1.16 17.97
CA ARG A 128 4.50 1.78 19.21
C ARG A 128 4.38 3.31 19.20
N PRO A 129 4.88 4.05 18.20
CA PRO A 129 4.67 5.50 18.13
C PRO A 129 3.18 5.88 17.98
N MET A 130 2.39 5.18 17.14
CA MET A 130 0.96 5.47 16.97
C MET A 130 0.15 5.25 18.25
N ILE A 131 0.43 4.19 19.01
CA ILE A 131 -0.20 3.93 20.31
C ILE A 131 0.13 5.05 21.31
N LYS A 132 1.39 5.53 21.34
CA LYS A 132 1.80 6.65 22.19
C LYS A 132 1.11 7.95 21.78
N GLN A 133 0.92 8.18 20.48
CA GLN A 133 0.19 9.32 19.92
C GLN A 133 -1.32 9.22 20.14
N ARG A 134 -1.87 8.01 20.39
CA ARG A 134 -3.30 7.68 20.42
C ARG A 134 -4.01 8.08 19.11
N SER A 135 -3.33 7.94 18.01
CA SER A 135 -3.82 8.26 16.66
C SER A 135 -2.96 7.54 15.64
N GLY A 136 -3.59 7.04 14.59
CA GLY A 136 -2.89 6.41 13.45
C GLY A 136 -3.87 5.90 12.40
N ARG A 137 -3.37 5.74 11.18
CA ARG A 137 -4.07 5.17 10.03
C ARG A 137 -3.15 4.17 9.35
N ILE A 138 -3.55 2.91 9.28
CA ILE A 138 -2.80 1.87 8.57
C ILE A 138 -3.65 1.39 7.40
N ILE A 139 -3.12 1.48 6.19
CA ILE A 139 -3.79 1.07 4.97
C ILE A 139 -2.95 -0.02 4.28
N ASN A 140 -3.52 -1.21 4.14
CA ASN A 140 -2.88 -2.35 3.49
C ASN A 140 -3.36 -2.46 2.03
N MET A 141 -2.44 -2.47 1.07
CA MET A 141 -2.77 -2.67 -0.34
C MET A 141 -2.99 -4.16 -0.62
N SER A 142 -4.26 -4.58 -0.55
CA SER A 142 -4.71 -5.90 -0.97
C SER A 142 -4.84 -5.97 -2.50
N SER A 143 -5.78 -6.72 -3.02
CA SER A 143 -6.11 -6.85 -4.45
C SER A 143 -7.43 -7.58 -4.60
N VAL A 144 -8.11 -7.39 -5.74
CA VAL A 144 -9.23 -8.27 -6.12
C VAL A 144 -8.77 -9.75 -6.18
N SER A 145 -7.51 -10.03 -6.54
CA SER A 145 -6.96 -11.38 -6.52
C SER A 145 -6.93 -11.99 -5.11
N GLY A 146 -6.85 -11.15 -4.06
CA GLY A 146 -6.95 -11.60 -2.67
C GLY A 146 -8.39 -11.91 -2.24
N GLN A 147 -9.37 -11.38 -2.94
CA GLN A 147 -10.81 -11.60 -2.68
C GLN A 147 -11.36 -12.79 -3.50
N MET A 148 -11.05 -12.83 -4.80
CA MET A 148 -11.62 -13.79 -5.75
C MET A 148 -10.70 -14.95 -6.09
N GLY A 149 -9.39 -14.80 -5.85
CA GLY A 149 -8.37 -15.65 -6.46
C GLY A 149 -8.10 -15.27 -7.93
N ASN A 150 -6.97 -15.72 -8.45
CA ASN A 150 -6.65 -15.61 -9.87
C ASN A 150 -5.77 -16.81 -10.28
N ALA A 151 -6.10 -17.44 -11.40
CA ALA A 151 -5.32 -18.57 -11.93
C ALA A 151 -3.87 -18.13 -12.21
N GLY A 152 -2.90 -18.95 -11.80
CA GLY A 152 -1.47 -18.63 -11.89
C GLY A 152 -0.93 -17.71 -10.80
N GLN A 153 -1.78 -17.27 -9.86
CA GLN A 153 -1.40 -16.35 -8.77
C GLN A 153 -1.67 -16.94 -7.38
N ALA A 154 -1.43 -18.21 -7.16
CA ALA A 154 -1.69 -18.86 -5.87
C ALA A 154 -0.96 -18.14 -4.71
N ASN A 155 0.35 -17.83 -4.89
CA ASN A 155 1.17 -17.07 -3.94
C ASN A 155 0.66 -15.62 -3.73
N TYR A 156 0.40 -14.92 -4.81
CA TYR A 156 -0.06 -13.53 -4.77
C TYR A 156 -1.45 -13.43 -4.12
N SER A 157 -2.39 -14.24 -4.57
CA SER A 157 -3.75 -14.29 -4.00
C SER A 157 -3.72 -14.63 -2.50
N ALA A 158 -2.92 -15.64 -2.11
CA ALA A 158 -2.73 -15.98 -0.70
C ALA A 158 -2.15 -14.82 0.12
N SER A 159 -1.12 -14.13 -0.41
CA SER A 159 -0.52 -12.97 0.27
C SER A 159 -1.53 -11.82 0.45
N LYS A 160 -2.32 -11.53 -0.59
CA LYS A 160 -3.30 -10.43 -0.57
C LYS A 160 -4.55 -10.77 0.26
N ALA A 161 -4.97 -12.03 0.31
CA ALA A 161 -5.98 -12.53 1.25
C ALA A 161 -5.46 -12.49 2.70
N GLY A 162 -4.20 -12.85 2.92
CA GLY A 162 -3.54 -12.74 4.22
C GLY A 162 -3.53 -11.31 4.76
N LEU A 163 -3.34 -10.30 3.89
CA LEU A 163 -3.45 -8.88 4.28
C LEU A 163 -4.86 -8.50 4.75
N ILE A 164 -5.91 -9.10 4.19
CA ILE A 164 -7.29 -8.89 4.66
C ILE A 164 -7.44 -9.42 6.09
N GLY A 165 -6.93 -10.61 6.37
CA GLY A 165 -6.90 -11.19 7.71
C GLY A 165 -6.10 -10.34 8.70
N LEU A 166 -4.88 -9.94 8.32
CA LEU A 166 -4.02 -9.06 9.12
C LEU A 166 -4.71 -7.72 9.43
N THR A 167 -5.37 -7.11 8.45
CA THR A 167 -6.14 -5.87 8.60
C THR A 167 -7.18 -6.01 9.71
N LYS A 168 -7.98 -7.06 9.67
CA LYS A 168 -9.05 -7.30 10.64
C LYS A 168 -8.52 -7.58 12.06
N ALA A 169 -7.42 -8.33 12.16
CA ALA A 169 -6.79 -8.64 13.44
C ALA A 169 -6.23 -7.36 14.09
N LEU A 170 -5.38 -6.62 13.37
CA LEU A 170 -4.79 -5.38 13.88
C LEU A 170 -5.86 -4.33 14.22
N ALA A 171 -6.91 -4.20 13.39
CA ALA A 171 -8.01 -3.28 13.67
C ALA A 171 -8.63 -3.53 15.06
N ARG A 172 -8.83 -4.80 15.44
CA ARG A 172 -9.36 -5.17 16.77
C ARG A 172 -8.39 -4.85 17.89
N GLU A 173 -7.08 -5.07 17.67
CA GLU A 173 -6.06 -4.85 18.69
C GLU A 173 -5.87 -3.36 19.04
N VAL A 174 -5.96 -2.48 18.03
CA VAL A 174 -5.53 -1.08 18.21
C VAL A 174 -6.65 -0.04 18.19
N ALA A 175 -7.91 -0.43 17.93
CA ALA A 175 -9.04 0.49 17.85
C ALA A 175 -9.20 1.34 19.13
N SER A 176 -8.99 0.74 20.33
CA SER A 176 -9.04 1.44 21.60
C SER A 176 -7.96 2.54 21.78
N ARG A 177 -7.00 2.58 20.86
CA ARG A 177 -5.92 3.56 20.82
C ARG A 177 -6.15 4.66 19.78
N GLY A 178 -7.33 4.73 19.17
CA GLY A 178 -7.66 5.70 18.12
C GLY A 178 -6.95 5.44 16.78
N ILE A 179 -6.53 4.18 16.55
CA ILE A 179 -5.84 3.75 15.33
C ILE A 179 -6.84 2.95 14.49
N THR A 180 -6.98 3.30 13.22
CA THR A 180 -7.76 2.52 12.25
C THR A 180 -6.83 1.71 11.35
N VAL A 181 -7.27 0.51 10.99
CA VAL A 181 -6.55 -0.36 10.06
C VAL A 181 -7.53 -0.84 9.01
N ASN A 182 -7.28 -0.49 7.74
CA ASN A 182 -8.14 -0.86 6.62
C ASN A 182 -7.32 -1.43 5.46
N ALA A 183 -7.98 -2.06 4.52
CA ALA A 183 -7.38 -2.50 3.26
C ALA A 183 -8.05 -1.81 2.08
N VAL A 184 -7.28 -1.54 1.04
CA VAL A 184 -7.78 -1.22 -0.30
C VAL A 184 -7.52 -2.43 -1.18
N ALA A 185 -8.51 -2.85 -1.96
CA ALA A 185 -8.41 -3.93 -2.92
C ALA A 185 -8.56 -3.39 -4.35
N PRO A 186 -7.45 -2.99 -5.01
CA PRO A 186 -7.50 -2.55 -6.39
C PRO A 186 -7.90 -3.69 -7.33
N GLY A 187 -8.62 -3.34 -8.40
CA GLY A 187 -8.74 -4.15 -9.61
C GLY A 187 -7.49 -4.01 -10.48
N PHE A 188 -7.69 -4.04 -11.79
CA PHE A 188 -6.60 -3.81 -12.75
C PHE A 188 -6.34 -2.30 -12.91
N VAL A 189 -5.09 -1.91 -12.69
CA VAL A 189 -4.64 -0.52 -12.70
C VAL A 189 -3.62 -0.33 -13.82
N THR A 190 -3.73 0.75 -14.58
CA THR A 190 -2.74 1.12 -15.60
C THR A 190 -1.40 1.43 -14.94
N THR A 191 -0.44 0.54 -15.09
CA THR A 191 0.93 0.63 -14.57
C THR A 191 1.88 0.03 -15.59
N GLU A 192 3.19 0.16 -15.38
CA GLU A 192 4.19 -0.51 -16.23
C GLU A 192 3.94 -2.02 -16.34
N LEU A 193 3.51 -2.68 -15.24
CA LEU A 193 3.20 -4.11 -15.22
C LEU A 193 2.02 -4.47 -16.12
N THR A 194 0.94 -3.70 -16.08
CA THR A 194 -0.26 -3.97 -16.88
C THR A 194 -0.11 -3.49 -18.34
N ASN A 195 0.73 -2.49 -18.59
CA ASN A 195 1.02 -2.02 -19.94
C ASN A 195 1.72 -3.10 -20.79
N SER A 196 2.51 -3.97 -20.17
CA SER A 196 3.20 -5.07 -20.86
C SER A 196 2.31 -6.28 -21.18
N LEU A 197 1.05 -6.31 -20.71
CA LEU A 197 0.12 -7.39 -21.00
C LEU A 197 -0.28 -7.41 -22.50
N PRO A 198 -0.43 -8.59 -23.10
CA PRO A 198 -0.97 -8.72 -24.46
C PRO A 198 -2.37 -8.10 -24.58
N ASP A 199 -2.67 -7.49 -25.74
CA ASP A 199 -3.95 -6.78 -25.95
C ASP A 199 -5.16 -7.69 -25.72
N ARG A 200 -5.13 -8.94 -26.19
CA ARG A 200 -6.19 -9.93 -25.93
C ARG A 200 -6.47 -10.12 -24.43
N VAL A 201 -5.43 -10.08 -23.60
CA VAL A 201 -5.59 -10.21 -22.14
C VAL A 201 -6.23 -8.95 -21.57
N LYS A 202 -5.78 -7.76 -22.04
CA LYS A 202 -6.38 -6.48 -21.63
C LYS A 202 -7.86 -6.39 -22.00
N GLU A 203 -8.21 -6.80 -23.22
CA GLU A 203 -9.61 -6.86 -23.69
C GLU A 203 -10.47 -7.79 -22.81
N GLY A 204 -9.95 -8.97 -22.47
CA GLY A 204 -10.64 -9.92 -21.58
C GLY A 204 -10.87 -9.33 -20.18
N ILE A 205 -9.90 -8.63 -19.64
CA ILE A 205 -10.01 -7.95 -18.34
C ILE A 205 -11.05 -6.83 -18.40
N MET A 206 -11.00 -5.99 -19.43
CA MET A 206 -11.95 -4.89 -19.61
C MET A 206 -13.38 -5.43 -19.81
N ALA A 207 -13.55 -6.50 -20.56
CA ALA A 207 -14.86 -7.14 -20.76
C ALA A 207 -15.43 -7.74 -19.45
N ALA A 208 -14.56 -8.22 -18.55
CA ALA A 208 -14.97 -8.73 -17.24
C ALA A 208 -15.23 -7.62 -16.20
N THR A 209 -14.70 -6.42 -16.43
CA THR A 209 -14.83 -5.29 -15.50
C THR A 209 -16.08 -4.48 -15.86
N PRO A 210 -17.10 -4.34 -14.98
CA PRO A 210 -18.33 -3.60 -15.30
C PRO A 210 -18.12 -2.17 -15.79
N LEU A 211 -17.11 -1.44 -15.28
CA LEU A 211 -16.78 -0.11 -15.79
C LEU A 211 -16.00 -0.13 -17.13
N GLY A 212 -15.66 -1.31 -17.67
CA GLY A 212 -15.12 -1.50 -19.01
C GLY A 212 -13.72 -0.92 -19.24
N ARG A 213 -12.96 -0.62 -18.18
CA ARG A 213 -11.63 -0.02 -18.27
C ARG A 213 -10.74 -0.38 -17.10
N PHE A 214 -9.46 -0.16 -17.23
CA PHE A 214 -8.52 -0.15 -16.13
C PHE A 214 -8.67 1.13 -15.31
N ALA A 215 -8.40 1.03 -14.00
CA ALA A 215 -8.28 2.20 -13.15
C ALA A 215 -6.97 2.95 -13.42
N SER A 216 -6.93 4.23 -13.15
CA SER A 216 -5.69 4.98 -13.00
C SER A 216 -5.10 4.77 -11.60
N ALA A 217 -3.79 4.99 -11.45
CA ALA A 217 -3.16 4.96 -10.14
C ALA A 217 -3.72 6.04 -9.19
N ASP A 218 -4.15 7.18 -9.75
CA ASP A 218 -4.75 8.27 -8.97
C ASP A 218 -6.13 7.89 -8.39
N GLU A 219 -6.92 7.05 -9.07
CA GLU A 219 -8.20 6.56 -8.53
C GLU A 219 -7.99 5.67 -7.31
N ILE A 220 -6.92 4.87 -7.30
CA ILE A 220 -6.53 4.09 -6.13
C ILE A 220 -5.99 5.00 -5.01
N ALA A 221 -5.15 5.96 -5.37
CA ALA A 221 -4.59 6.92 -4.42
C ALA A 221 -5.67 7.76 -3.72
N ALA A 222 -6.75 8.13 -4.42
CA ALA A 222 -7.89 8.83 -3.83
C ALA A 222 -8.57 8.02 -2.72
N ALA A 223 -8.80 6.72 -2.94
CA ALA A 223 -9.39 5.83 -1.94
C ALA A 223 -8.47 5.64 -0.72
N VAL A 224 -7.16 5.49 -0.96
CA VAL A 224 -6.15 5.43 0.12
C VAL A 224 -6.16 6.72 0.93
N THR A 225 -6.18 7.86 0.28
CA THR A 225 -6.18 9.19 0.92
C THR A 225 -7.45 9.41 1.75
N PHE A 226 -8.61 8.96 1.27
CA PHE A 226 -9.85 8.97 2.05
C PHE A 226 -9.71 8.15 3.34
N LEU A 227 -9.21 6.91 3.27
CA LEU A 227 -9.01 6.06 4.45
C LEU A 227 -7.92 6.60 5.40
N ALA A 228 -6.99 7.43 4.90
CA ALA A 228 -5.96 8.08 5.69
C ALA A 228 -6.46 9.35 6.42
N SER A 229 -7.60 9.88 6.04
CA SER A 229 -8.14 11.14 6.53
C SER A 229 -8.96 11.00 7.82
N ASP A 230 -9.34 12.12 8.40
CA ASP A 230 -10.20 12.16 9.58
C ASP A 230 -11.68 11.88 9.23
N GLU A 231 -12.09 12.04 7.97
CA GLU A 231 -13.41 11.67 7.46
C GLU A 231 -13.66 10.15 7.54
N ALA A 232 -12.59 9.33 7.53
CA ALA A 232 -12.66 7.89 7.70
C ALA A 232 -12.42 7.42 9.15
N ALA A 233 -12.48 8.32 10.15
CA ALA A 233 -12.12 8.00 11.54
C ALA A 233 -12.98 6.89 12.19
N TYR A 234 -14.16 6.62 11.66
CA TYR A 234 -15.06 5.54 12.15
C TYR A 234 -15.04 4.29 11.28
N ILE A 235 -14.11 4.21 10.32
CA ILE A 235 -13.93 3.07 9.42
C ILE A 235 -12.68 2.29 9.86
N THR A 236 -12.86 1.05 10.32
CA THR A 236 -11.74 0.17 10.67
C THR A 236 -12.10 -1.30 10.41
N GLY A 237 -11.10 -2.10 10.06
CA GLY A 237 -11.26 -3.51 9.72
C GLY A 237 -11.91 -3.78 8.36
N GLN A 238 -12.09 -2.76 7.53
CA GLN A 238 -12.80 -2.85 6.24
C GLN A 238 -11.85 -3.12 5.08
N VAL A 239 -12.42 -3.70 4.02
CA VAL A 239 -11.75 -3.86 2.72
C VAL A 239 -12.53 -3.05 1.70
N LEU A 240 -11.93 -1.97 1.22
CA LEU A 240 -12.53 -1.12 0.20
C LEU A 240 -12.11 -1.60 -1.20
N GLY A 241 -13.04 -2.18 -1.97
CA GLY A 241 -12.84 -2.49 -3.38
C GLY A 241 -12.73 -1.21 -4.22
N VAL A 242 -11.70 -1.13 -5.05
CA VAL A 242 -11.52 -0.06 -6.05
C VAL A 242 -11.19 -0.76 -7.37
N ASP A 243 -12.16 -1.47 -7.91
CA ASP A 243 -11.97 -2.52 -8.91
C ASP A 243 -12.90 -2.41 -10.12
N GLY A 244 -13.66 -1.32 -10.23
CA GLY A 244 -14.60 -1.09 -11.32
C GLY A 244 -15.78 -2.07 -11.32
N GLY A 245 -16.08 -2.69 -10.17
CA GLY A 245 -17.16 -3.66 -10.00
C GLY A 245 -16.75 -5.10 -10.30
N LEU A 246 -15.46 -5.39 -10.44
CA LEU A 246 -14.96 -6.73 -10.77
C LEU A 246 -15.26 -7.76 -9.65
N ALA A 247 -15.19 -7.33 -8.38
CA ALA A 247 -15.47 -8.15 -7.20
C ALA A 247 -16.50 -7.46 -6.30
N MET A 248 -17.78 -7.56 -6.66
CA MET A 248 -18.88 -7.04 -5.84
C MET A 248 -19.14 -8.01 -4.68
N MET A 249 -18.81 -7.60 -3.46
CA MET A 249 -19.02 -8.39 -2.23
C MET A 249 -19.68 -7.53 -1.15
#